data_e42d57df25c026b4e286736a0ef11fa1
#
_entry.id   e42d57df25c026b4e286736a0ef11fa1
#
_cell.length_a   1.000
_cell.length_b   1.000
_cell.length_c   1.000
_cell.angle_alpha   90.00
_cell.angle_beta   90.00
_cell.angle_gamma   90.00
#
_symmetry.space_group_name_H-M   'P 1'
#
loop_
_entity.id
_entity.type
_entity.pdbx_description
1 polymer ?
#
loop_
_entity_poly.entity_id
_entity_poly.type
_entity_poly.pdbx_seq_one_letter_code
_entity_poly.pdbx_strand_id
1 'polypeptide(L)'
;VSHEILETIIRVDRRMSYTQVRCILEDGDTETKREYEEFVPMFFLMKELSELLRSRRHHRGSIDFDFPESKIILNGAGRAIDVQPYEANVATEIIEDFMLMANETVAREYCQGDYPFVYRTHETPDPERVESLLTLLRNQGVPVQKAGEEITPKEIQEILESIHGLPNETMISRLTLRTMKQAKYTTQCSGHFGLAAKYYCHFTSPIR
;
A
#
# COMPACT_ATOMS: atom_id res chain seq x y z
N VAL A 1 5.65 -12.87 18.51
CA VAL A 1 4.50 -11.96 18.65
C VAL A 1 3.26 -12.81 18.45
N SER A 2 2.33 -12.76 19.41
CA SER A 2 1.02 -13.44 19.36
C SER A 2 -0.06 -12.41 19.03
N HIS A 3 -1.20 -12.87 18.50
CA HIS A 3 -2.39 -12.06 18.29
C HIS A 3 -3.64 -12.87 18.65
N GLU A 4 -4.72 -12.17 18.93
CA GLU A 4 -6.05 -12.74 19.14
C GLU A 4 -7.07 -11.92 18.37
N ILE A 5 -8.08 -12.59 17.82
CA ILE A 5 -9.19 -11.94 17.11
C ILE A 5 -10.43 -12.09 18.00
N LEU A 6 -10.90 -10.97 18.54
CA LEU A 6 -11.97 -10.94 19.53
C LEU A 6 -13.07 -9.96 19.11
N GLU A 7 -14.31 -10.29 19.47
CA GLU A 7 -15.40 -9.33 19.44
C GLU A 7 -15.28 -8.43 20.69
N THR A 8 -15.17 -7.11 20.47
CA THR A 8 -14.85 -6.17 21.54
C THR A 8 -15.76 -4.93 21.52
N ILE A 9 -15.94 -4.33 22.70
CA ILE A 9 -16.52 -3.01 22.85
C ILE A 9 -15.35 -2.04 23.14
N ILE A 10 -15.18 -1.02 22.32
CA ILE A 10 -14.12 -0.02 22.47
C ILE A 10 -14.69 1.33 22.91
N ARG A 11 -13.89 2.06 23.67
CA ARG A 11 -14.10 3.48 23.98
C ARG A 11 -12.93 4.26 23.42
N VAL A 12 -13.22 5.19 22.50
CA VAL A 12 -12.21 6.05 21.90
C VAL A 12 -11.91 7.21 22.83
N ASP A 13 -10.65 7.38 23.23
CA ASP A 13 -10.22 8.48 24.08
C ASP A 13 -10.22 9.81 23.33
N ARG A 14 -9.77 9.78 22.07
CA ARG A 14 -9.74 10.97 21.23
C ARG A 14 -9.90 10.59 19.74
N ARG A 15 -10.75 11.31 19.02
CA ARG A 15 -10.87 11.23 17.57
C ARG A 15 -9.92 12.24 16.93
N MET A 16 -8.89 11.74 16.24
CA MET A 16 -7.92 12.55 15.51
C MET A 16 -8.22 12.58 14.01
N SER A 17 -7.87 13.68 13.35
CA SER A 17 -7.86 13.78 11.89
C SER A 17 -6.43 13.59 11.36
N TYR A 18 -6.31 13.15 10.10
CA TYR A 18 -5.00 13.05 9.44
C TYR A 18 -4.23 14.37 9.43
N THR A 19 -4.95 15.49 9.24
CA THR A 19 -4.34 16.83 9.26
C THR A 19 -3.73 17.14 10.61
N GLN A 20 -4.42 16.88 11.73
CA GLN A 20 -3.89 17.12 13.06
C GLN A 20 -2.65 16.27 13.35
N VAL A 21 -2.70 14.97 13.00
CA VAL A 21 -1.54 14.08 13.21
C VAL A 21 -0.36 14.49 12.32
N ARG A 22 -0.60 14.92 11.08
CA ARG A 22 0.44 15.49 10.22
C ARG A 22 1.07 16.73 10.83
N CYS A 23 0.27 17.69 11.29
CA CYS A 23 0.77 18.89 11.96
C CYS A 23 1.67 18.57 13.17
N ILE A 24 1.35 17.49 13.91
CA ILE A 24 2.19 17.03 15.03
C ILE A 24 3.50 16.40 14.54
N LEU A 25 3.45 15.54 13.56
CA LEU A 25 4.57 14.67 13.16
C LEU A 25 5.50 15.29 12.11
N GLU A 26 4.97 16.09 11.18
CA GLU A 26 5.71 16.69 10.06
C GLU A 26 5.89 18.19 10.22
N ASP A 27 4.80 18.95 10.41
CA ASP A 27 4.83 20.41 10.41
C ASP A 27 5.40 20.97 11.71
N GLY A 28 5.46 20.18 12.77
CA GLY A 28 6.03 20.59 14.06
C GLY A 28 5.19 21.62 14.80
N ASP A 29 3.89 21.74 14.48
CA ASP A 29 3.00 22.74 15.05
C ASP A 29 2.90 22.62 16.58
N THR A 30 3.36 23.67 17.25
CA THR A 30 3.46 23.71 18.71
C THR A 30 2.12 23.83 19.41
N GLU A 31 1.12 24.44 18.77
CA GLU A 31 -0.23 24.61 19.32
C GLU A 31 -0.95 23.26 19.32
N THR A 32 -0.97 22.57 18.19
CA THR A 32 -1.56 21.23 18.07
C THR A 32 -0.83 20.22 18.97
N LYS A 33 0.52 20.28 19.06
CA LYS A 33 1.27 19.43 19.99
C LYS A 33 0.88 19.65 21.45
N ARG A 34 0.64 20.88 21.85
CA ARG A 34 0.21 21.22 23.22
C ARG A 34 -1.22 20.74 23.49
N GLU A 35 -2.12 20.91 22.53
CA GLU A 35 -3.52 20.44 22.65
C GLU A 35 -3.61 18.92 22.86
N TYR A 36 -2.73 18.16 22.18
CA TYR A 36 -2.73 16.69 22.21
C TYR A 36 -1.48 16.09 22.87
N GLU A 37 -0.90 16.82 23.85
CA GLU A 37 0.40 16.49 24.48
C GLU A 37 0.46 15.04 24.97
N GLU A 38 -0.61 14.53 25.58
CA GLU A 38 -0.70 13.15 26.09
C GLU A 38 -0.56 12.06 25.01
N PHE A 39 -0.94 12.36 23.74
CA PHE A 39 -0.90 11.42 22.62
C PHE A 39 0.35 11.55 21.75
N VAL A 40 1.07 12.64 21.84
CA VAL A 40 2.26 12.93 21.00
C VAL A 40 3.29 11.80 21.04
N PRO A 41 3.68 11.24 22.20
CA PRO A 41 4.65 10.13 22.24
C PRO A 41 4.14 8.89 21.50
N MET A 42 2.84 8.59 21.59
CA MET A 42 2.22 7.46 20.88
C MET A 42 2.30 7.66 19.38
N PHE A 43 2.04 8.86 18.85
CA PHE A 43 2.13 9.12 17.41
C PHE A 43 3.54 8.93 16.86
N PHE A 44 4.58 9.31 17.61
CA PHE A 44 5.95 9.03 17.20
C PHE A 44 6.28 7.53 17.18
N LEU A 45 5.79 6.76 18.14
CA LEU A 45 5.94 5.30 18.15
C LEU A 45 5.16 4.65 16.99
N MET A 46 3.97 5.15 16.67
CA MET A 46 3.19 4.69 15.52
C MET A 46 3.93 4.96 14.21
N LYS A 47 4.55 6.13 14.07
CA LYS A 47 5.38 6.48 12.92
C LYS A 47 6.57 5.51 12.78
N GLU A 48 7.33 5.32 13.86
CA GLU A 48 8.46 4.38 13.87
C GLU A 48 8.03 2.95 13.46
N LEU A 49 6.93 2.47 14.04
CA LEU A 49 6.39 1.15 13.67
C LEU A 49 5.97 1.09 12.21
N SER A 50 5.31 2.12 11.69
CA SER A 50 4.91 2.23 10.29
C SER A 50 6.12 2.15 9.35
N GLU A 51 7.19 2.90 9.63
CA GLU A 51 8.44 2.89 8.88
C GLU A 51 9.08 1.48 8.87
N LEU A 52 9.09 0.79 10.01
CA LEU A 52 9.58 -0.60 10.10
C LEU A 52 8.73 -1.58 9.28
N LEU A 53 7.40 -1.46 9.34
CA LEU A 53 6.48 -2.30 8.56
C LEU A 53 6.66 -2.07 7.06
N ARG A 54 6.78 -0.82 6.64
CA ARG A 54 7.00 -0.43 5.24
C ARG A 54 8.34 -0.94 4.73
N SER A 55 9.41 -0.73 5.49
CA SER A 55 10.74 -1.25 5.16
C SER A 55 10.72 -2.77 4.98
N ARG A 56 10.06 -3.49 5.89
CA ARG A 56 9.91 -4.95 5.79
C ARG A 56 9.11 -5.38 4.56
N ARG A 57 8.03 -4.66 4.21
CA ARG A 57 7.22 -4.91 3.02
C ARG A 57 8.03 -4.63 1.75
N HIS A 58 8.75 -3.53 1.70
CA HIS A 58 9.65 -3.18 0.60
C HIS A 58 10.73 -4.24 0.38
N HIS A 59 11.40 -4.71 1.44
CA HIS A 59 12.40 -5.79 1.34
C HIS A 59 11.81 -7.10 0.80
N ARG A 60 10.54 -7.37 1.07
CA ARG A 60 9.82 -8.53 0.55
C ARG A 60 9.49 -8.39 -0.94
N GLY A 61 9.58 -7.20 -1.51
CA GLY A 61 9.30 -6.89 -2.91
C GLY A 61 7.89 -6.38 -3.16
N SER A 62 7.24 -5.74 -2.18
CA SER A 62 5.96 -5.05 -2.42
C SER A 62 6.14 -4.00 -3.52
N ILE A 63 5.20 -3.98 -4.47
CA ILE A 63 5.24 -3.06 -5.60
C ILE A 63 4.41 -1.84 -5.23
N ASP A 64 5.06 -0.69 -5.15
CA ASP A 64 4.40 0.59 -4.94
C ASP A 64 4.38 1.36 -6.27
N PHE A 65 3.19 1.63 -6.80
CA PHE A 65 3.01 2.48 -7.97
C PHE A 65 2.71 3.90 -7.49
N ASP A 66 3.65 4.80 -7.70
CA ASP A 66 3.48 6.22 -7.38
C ASP A 66 2.71 6.93 -8.51
N PHE A 67 1.39 6.70 -8.54
CA PHE A 67 0.51 7.46 -9.41
C PHE A 67 -0.19 8.55 -8.60
N PRO A 68 -0.11 9.80 -9.07
CA PRO A 68 -0.83 10.88 -8.41
C PRO A 68 -2.34 10.62 -8.45
N GLU A 69 -2.95 10.46 -7.29
CA GLU A 69 -4.39 10.41 -7.14
C GLU A 69 -4.95 11.83 -7.19
N SER A 70 -6.17 11.97 -7.69
CA SER A 70 -6.82 13.26 -7.80
C SER A 70 -7.89 13.44 -6.74
N LYS A 71 -7.82 14.55 -6.00
CA LYS A 71 -8.85 15.00 -5.07
C LYS A 71 -9.77 16.00 -5.76
N ILE A 72 -11.04 15.67 -5.86
CA ILE A 72 -12.05 16.57 -6.40
C ILE A 72 -12.53 17.51 -5.29
N ILE A 73 -12.35 18.81 -5.49
CA ILE A 73 -12.82 19.83 -4.56
C ILE A 73 -14.24 20.22 -4.96
N LEU A 74 -15.16 20.11 -4.00
CA LEU A 74 -16.57 20.45 -4.21
C LEU A 74 -16.89 21.78 -3.52
N ASN A 75 -17.80 22.58 -4.11
CA ASN A 75 -18.38 23.74 -3.45
C ASN A 75 -19.50 23.32 -2.48
N GLY A 76 -20.06 24.30 -1.74
CA GLY A 76 -21.16 24.06 -0.80
C GLY A 76 -22.46 23.50 -1.42
N ALA A 77 -22.59 23.52 -2.76
CA ALA A 77 -23.70 22.94 -3.52
C ALA A 77 -23.34 21.55 -4.09
N GLY A 78 -22.19 20.95 -3.73
CA GLY A 78 -21.76 19.64 -4.21
C GLY A 78 -21.23 19.61 -5.66
N ARG A 79 -20.97 20.76 -6.29
CA ARG A 79 -20.41 20.83 -7.64
C ARG A 79 -18.88 20.86 -7.58
N ALA A 80 -18.24 20.10 -8.47
CA ALA A 80 -16.79 20.12 -8.62
C ALA A 80 -16.34 21.51 -9.10
N ILE A 81 -15.38 22.10 -8.37
CA ILE A 81 -14.80 23.43 -8.65
C ILE A 81 -13.30 23.36 -8.94
N ASP A 82 -12.63 22.29 -8.51
CA ASP A 82 -11.19 22.11 -8.72
C ASP A 82 -10.82 20.62 -8.65
N VAL A 83 -9.67 20.27 -9.22
CA VAL A 83 -9.07 18.95 -9.13
C VAL A 83 -7.61 19.14 -8.70
N GLN A 84 -7.27 18.64 -7.53
CA GLN A 84 -5.93 18.75 -6.95
C GLN A 84 -5.29 17.37 -6.80
N PRO A 85 -3.96 17.23 -6.87
CA PRO A 85 -3.31 15.98 -6.52
C PRO A 85 -3.60 15.66 -5.05
N TYR A 86 -3.90 14.40 -4.78
CA TYR A 86 -3.96 13.90 -3.40
C TYR A 86 -2.54 13.54 -2.97
N GLU A 87 -2.04 14.21 -1.95
CA GLU A 87 -0.74 13.93 -1.37
C GLU A 87 -0.92 13.02 -0.16
N ALA A 88 -0.32 11.84 -0.22
CA ALA A 88 -0.17 11.00 0.96
C ALA A 88 0.73 11.74 1.97
N ASN A 89 0.46 11.55 3.26
CA ASN A 89 1.24 12.14 4.35
C ASN A 89 1.48 11.09 5.44
N VAL A 90 2.39 11.37 6.35
CA VAL A 90 2.78 10.44 7.42
C VAL A 90 1.58 9.84 8.16
N ALA A 91 0.52 10.61 8.37
CA ALA A 91 -0.65 10.14 9.12
C ALA A 91 -1.48 9.12 8.32
N THR A 92 -1.64 9.33 7.01
CA THR A 92 -2.32 8.36 6.12
C THR A 92 -1.48 7.11 5.93
N GLU A 93 -0.16 7.25 5.81
CA GLU A 93 0.79 6.15 5.67
C GLU A 93 0.82 5.23 6.90
N ILE A 94 0.80 5.80 8.12
CA ILE A 94 0.70 5.04 9.37
C ILE A 94 -0.52 4.13 9.36
N ILE A 95 -1.68 4.67 9.01
CA ILE A 95 -2.92 3.90 9.01
C ILE A 95 -2.91 2.84 7.90
N GLU A 96 -2.40 3.16 6.71
CA GLU A 96 -2.24 2.19 5.62
C GLU A 96 -1.37 1.00 6.05
N ASP A 97 -0.19 1.25 6.62
CA ASP A 97 0.72 0.19 7.06
C ASP A 97 0.10 -0.70 8.14
N PHE A 98 -0.63 -0.11 9.08
CA PHE A 98 -1.32 -0.86 10.14
C PHE A 98 -2.49 -1.68 9.58
N MET A 99 -3.25 -1.14 8.62
CA MET A 99 -4.32 -1.87 7.94
C MET A 99 -3.77 -3.05 7.14
N LEU A 100 -2.68 -2.86 6.40
CA LEU A 100 -2.02 -3.94 5.66
C LEU A 100 -1.57 -5.05 6.61
N MET A 101 -0.96 -4.71 7.75
CA MET A 101 -0.54 -5.68 8.75
C MET A 101 -1.73 -6.43 9.35
N ALA A 102 -2.82 -5.75 9.69
CA ALA A 102 -4.03 -6.39 10.20
C ALA A 102 -4.63 -7.34 9.15
N ASN A 103 -4.75 -6.89 7.90
CA ASN A 103 -5.28 -7.68 6.80
C ASN A 103 -4.45 -8.94 6.52
N GLU A 104 -3.11 -8.83 6.51
CA GLU A 104 -2.21 -9.99 6.37
C GLU A 104 -2.32 -10.95 7.55
N THR A 105 -2.46 -10.43 8.77
CA THR A 105 -2.55 -11.24 10.01
C THR A 105 -3.83 -12.06 10.04
N VAL A 106 -4.97 -11.42 9.78
CA VAL A 106 -6.28 -12.10 9.73
C VAL A 106 -6.30 -13.13 8.59
N ALA A 107 -5.84 -12.75 7.40
CA ALA A 107 -5.81 -13.68 6.27
C ALA A 107 -4.97 -14.93 6.56
N ARG A 108 -3.83 -14.76 7.24
CA ARG A 108 -2.95 -15.87 7.65
C ARG A 108 -3.65 -16.80 8.62
N GLU A 109 -4.28 -16.26 9.66
CA GLU A 109 -4.99 -17.03 10.69
C GLU A 109 -6.06 -17.93 10.07
N TYR A 110 -6.93 -17.34 9.24
CA TYR A 110 -8.03 -18.08 8.62
C TYR A 110 -7.54 -19.08 7.56
N CYS A 111 -6.50 -18.74 6.81
CA CYS A 111 -5.93 -19.65 5.81
C CYS A 111 -5.22 -20.86 6.48
N GLN A 112 -4.47 -20.64 7.56
CA GLN A 112 -3.78 -21.72 8.27
C GLN A 112 -4.73 -22.61 9.08
N GLY A 113 -5.84 -22.02 9.54
CA GLY A 113 -6.90 -22.74 10.24
C GLY A 113 -7.88 -23.46 9.31
N ASP A 114 -7.71 -23.34 7.99
CA ASP A 114 -8.62 -23.90 6.97
C ASP A 114 -10.10 -23.48 7.18
N TYR A 115 -10.30 -22.25 7.64
CA TYR A 115 -11.64 -21.70 7.82
C TYR A 115 -12.19 -21.14 6.51
N PRO A 116 -13.50 -21.29 6.24
CA PRO A 116 -14.15 -20.61 5.12
C PRO A 116 -14.00 -19.09 5.25
N PHE A 117 -13.34 -18.48 4.27
CA PHE A 117 -13.06 -17.04 4.32
C PHE A 117 -13.00 -16.42 2.92
N VAL A 118 -13.08 -15.09 2.85
CA VAL A 118 -12.95 -14.33 1.62
C VAL A 118 -11.62 -13.58 1.60
N TYR A 119 -10.77 -13.95 0.64
CA TYR A 119 -9.46 -13.34 0.45
C TYR A 119 -9.49 -12.30 -0.66
N ARG A 120 -8.58 -11.34 -0.61
CA ARG A 120 -8.26 -10.45 -1.71
C ARG A 120 -6.99 -10.96 -2.38
N THR A 121 -7.13 -11.55 -3.54
CA THR A 121 -6.02 -12.21 -4.24
C THR A 121 -5.59 -11.41 -5.46
N HIS A 122 -4.31 -11.46 -5.74
CA HIS A 122 -3.71 -10.86 -6.92
C HIS A 122 -2.75 -11.90 -7.52
N GLU A 123 -3.15 -12.45 -8.65
CA GLU A 123 -2.38 -13.52 -9.32
C GLU A 123 -1.12 -12.95 -9.99
N THR A 124 -0.16 -13.83 -10.28
CA THR A 124 1.01 -13.54 -11.12
C THR A 124 0.58 -12.99 -12.48
N PRO A 125 1.32 -12.02 -13.04
CA PRO A 125 1.08 -11.53 -14.38
C PRO A 125 1.15 -12.64 -15.45
N ASP A 126 0.49 -12.41 -16.57
CA ASP A 126 0.57 -13.28 -17.72
C ASP A 126 1.99 -13.31 -18.32
N PRO A 127 2.62 -14.48 -18.53
CA PRO A 127 3.99 -14.58 -19.00
C PRO A 127 4.25 -13.90 -20.36
N GLU A 128 3.28 -13.95 -21.29
CA GLU A 128 3.41 -13.33 -22.62
C GLU A 128 3.42 -11.79 -22.51
N ARG A 129 2.57 -11.24 -21.61
CA ARG A 129 2.54 -9.80 -21.32
C ARG A 129 3.82 -9.34 -20.65
N VAL A 130 4.35 -10.14 -19.73
CA VAL A 130 5.64 -9.86 -19.06
C VAL A 130 6.75 -9.84 -20.11
N GLU A 131 6.87 -10.81 -21.00
CA GLU A 131 7.91 -10.85 -22.03
C GLU A 131 7.81 -9.67 -23.00
N SER A 132 6.59 -9.26 -23.35
CA SER A 132 6.34 -8.05 -24.15
C SER A 132 6.85 -6.79 -23.42
N LEU A 133 6.60 -6.66 -22.11
CA LEU A 133 7.12 -5.57 -21.29
C LEU A 133 8.65 -5.58 -21.23
N LEU A 134 9.26 -6.73 -20.95
CA LEU A 134 10.72 -6.87 -20.85
C LEU A 134 11.40 -6.53 -22.16
N THR A 135 10.81 -6.94 -23.30
CA THR A 135 11.32 -6.59 -24.64
C THR A 135 11.27 -5.09 -24.89
N LEU A 136 10.17 -4.43 -24.50
CA LEU A 136 10.07 -2.96 -24.60
C LEU A 136 11.12 -2.27 -23.73
N LEU A 137 11.32 -2.73 -22.49
CA LEU A 137 12.32 -2.16 -21.57
C LEU A 137 13.74 -2.29 -22.12
N ARG A 138 14.11 -3.48 -22.66
CA ARG A 138 15.40 -3.69 -23.31
C ARG A 138 15.61 -2.74 -24.49
N ASN A 139 14.58 -2.52 -25.31
CA ASN A 139 14.63 -1.59 -26.44
C ASN A 139 14.77 -0.13 -26.00
N GLN A 140 14.36 0.21 -24.78
CA GLN A 140 14.56 1.53 -24.17
C GLN A 140 15.90 1.64 -23.40
N GLY A 141 16.74 0.61 -23.45
CA GLY A 141 18.02 0.59 -22.73
C GLY A 141 17.93 0.38 -21.23
N VAL A 142 16.76 -0.01 -20.72
CA VAL A 142 16.58 -0.34 -19.30
C VAL A 142 17.15 -1.75 -19.05
N PRO A 143 18.12 -1.91 -18.16
CA PRO A 143 18.67 -3.22 -17.84
C PRO A 143 17.62 -4.06 -17.07
N VAL A 144 17.09 -5.07 -17.71
CA VAL A 144 16.12 -5.98 -17.09
C VAL A 144 16.61 -7.41 -17.15
N GLN A 145 16.56 -8.08 -16.03
CA GLN A 145 16.86 -9.50 -15.89
C GLN A 145 15.66 -10.21 -15.30
N LYS A 146 15.39 -11.41 -15.76
CA LYS A 146 14.40 -12.32 -15.19
C LYS A 146 15.16 -13.56 -14.74
N ALA A 147 15.10 -13.86 -13.44
CA ALA A 147 15.88 -14.93 -12.85
C ALA A 147 15.27 -16.32 -13.04
N GLY A 148 13.95 -16.41 -13.26
CA GLY A 148 13.21 -17.66 -13.36
C GLY A 148 12.24 -17.71 -14.53
N GLU A 149 11.39 -18.75 -14.56
CA GLU A 149 10.33 -18.87 -15.57
C GLU A 149 9.21 -17.83 -15.37
N GLU A 150 8.86 -17.55 -14.12
CA GLU A 150 7.86 -16.55 -13.73
C GLU A 150 8.54 -15.33 -13.12
N ILE A 151 8.01 -14.14 -13.43
CA ILE A 151 8.48 -12.90 -12.82
C ILE A 151 8.01 -12.81 -11.38
N THR A 152 8.87 -12.34 -10.52
CA THR A 152 8.58 -12.11 -9.10
C THR A 152 8.16 -10.67 -8.83
N PRO A 153 7.43 -10.40 -7.73
CA PRO A 153 7.13 -9.02 -7.32
C PRO A 153 8.40 -8.18 -7.13
N LYS A 154 9.47 -8.78 -6.61
CA LYS A 154 10.76 -8.10 -6.39
C LYS A 154 11.40 -7.65 -7.70
N GLU A 155 11.36 -8.47 -8.74
CA GLU A 155 11.89 -8.09 -10.07
C GLU A 155 11.09 -6.92 -10.68
N ILE A 156 9.75 -6.89 -10.50
CA ILE A 156 8.94 -5.73 -10.92
C ILE A 156 9.31 -4.49 -10.12
N GLN A 157 9.49 -4.61 -8.81
CA GLN A 157 9.94 -3.50 -7.96
C GLN A 157 11.28 -2.94 -8.45
N GLU A 158 12.28 -3.78 -8.70
CA GLU A 158 13.59 -3.40 -9.20
C GLU A 158 13.52 -2.70 -10.58
N ILE A 159 12.62 -3.16 -11.46
CA ILE A 159 12.36 -2.49 -12.73
C ILE A 159 11.84 -1.06 -12.47
N LEU A 160 10.84 -0.88 -11.61
CA LEU A 160 10.27 0.42 -11.30
C LEU A 160 11.29 1.35 -10.63
N GLU A 161 12.12 0.83 -9.74
CA GLU A 161 13.22 1.58 -9.12
C GLU A 161 14.27 2.02 -10.17
N SER A 162 14.59 1.15 -11.14
CA SER A 162 15.59 1.45 -12.17
C SER A 162 15.18 2.54 -13.15
N ILE A 163 13.89 2.80 -13.29
CA ILE A 163 13.36 3.84 -14.20
C ILE A 163 13.04 5.15 -13.47
N HIS A 164 13.19 5.17 -12.14
CA HIS A 164 12.88 6.36 -11.35
C HIS A 164 13.70 7.58 -11.81
N GLY A 165 13.01 8.70 -12.03
CA GLY A 165 13.62 9.94 -12.53
C GLY A 165 13.91 9.98 -14.05
N LEU A 166 13.62 8.89 -14.78
CA LEU A 166 13.78 8.90 -16.25
C LEU A 166 12.60 9.62 -16.93
N PRO A 167 12.82 10.27 -18.10
CA PRO A 167 11.76 10.98 -18.81
C PRO A 167 10.55 10.12 -19.19
N ASN A 168 10.73 8.82 -19.33
CA ASN A 168 9.70 7.85 -19.72
C ASN A 168 9.14 7.04 -18.52
N GLU A 169 9.52 7.38 -17.27
CA GLU A 169 9.07 6.71 -16.03
C GLU A 169 7.55 6.50 -15.97
N THR A 170 6.78 7.57 -16.14
CA THR A 170 5.31 7.50 -16.08
C THR A 170 4.72 6.55 -17.13
N MET A 171 5.28 6.54 -18.32
CA MET A 171 4.83 5.64 -19.40
C MET A 171 5.13 4.17 -19.04
N ILE A 172 6.34 3.89 -18.61
CA ILE A 172 6.78 2.53 -18.26
C ILE A 172 6.00 2.02 -17.04
N SER A 173 5.84 2.83 -16.00
CA SER A 173 5.05 2.48 -14.81
C SER A 173 3.60 2.11 -15.16
N ARG A 174 2.97 2.87 -16.06
CA ARG A 174 1.61 2.56 -16.56
C ARG A 174 1.56 1.27 -17.38
N LEU A 175 2.55 1.00 -18.19
CA LEU A 175 2.64 -0.25 -18.98
C LEU A 175 2.87 -1.44 -18.05
N THR A 176 3.74 -1.30 -17.05
CA THR A 176 3.97 -2.30 -16.02
C THR A 176 2.66 -2.60 -15.26
N LEU A 177 1.93 -1.57 -14.82
CA LEU A 177 0.63 -1.76 -14.17
C LEU A 177 -0.37 -2.52 -15.07
N ARG A 178 -0.43 -2.20 -16.37
CA ARG A 178 -1.30 -2.89 -17.34
C ARG A 178 -0.91 -4.34 -17.59
N THR A 179 0.32 -4.71 -17.35
CA THR A 179 0.81 -6.09 -17.44
C THR A 179 0.31 -6.92 -16.26
N MET A 180 0.04 -6.28 -15.13
CA MET A 180 -0.48 -6.94 -13.94
C MET A 180 -1.94 -7.38 -14.14
N LYS A 181 -2.33 -8.45 -13.47
CA LYS A 181 -3.73 -8.85 -13.37
C LYS A 181 -4.46 -7.94 -12.38
N GLN A 182 -5.79 -7.92 -12.45
CA GLN A 182 -6.58 -7.24 -11.43
C GLN A 182 -6.74 -8.12 -10.20
N ALA A 183 -6.62 -7.51 -9.02
CA ALA A 183 -6.94 -8.19 -7.78
C ALA A 183 -8.45 -8.49 -7.71
N LYS A 184 -8.81 -9.66 -7.17
CA LYS A 184 -10.20 -10.15 -7.07
C LYS A 184 -10.50 -10.73 -5.69
N TYR A 185 -11.77 -10.81 -5.35
CA TYR A 185 -12.21 -11.56 -4.16
C TYR A 185 -12.42 -13.02 -4.53
N THR A 186 -11.95 -13.92 -3.67
CA THR A 186 -12.06 -15.37 -3.85
C THR A 186 -12.04 -16.07 -2.49
N THR A 187 -12.52 -17.31 -2.45
CA THR A 187 -12.42 -18.19 -1.29
C THR A 187 -11.10 -18.98 -1.25
N GLN A 188 -10.29 -18.88 -2.29
CA GLN A 188 -8.99 -19.55 -2.36
C GLN A 188 -7.88 -18.64 -1.83
N CYS A 189 -7.07 -19.14 -0.89
CA CYS A 189 -5.93 -18.43 -0.32
C CYS A 189 -4.70 -18.53 -1.24
N SER A 190 -4.62 -17.71 -2.29
CA SER A 190 -3.54 -17.74 -3.29
C SER A 190 -2.54 -16.58 -3.20
N GLY A 191 -2.68 -15.71 -2.17
CA GLY A 191 -1.78 -14.58 -1.95
C GLY A 191 -2.09 -13.35 -2.81
N HIS A 192 -1.21 -12.34 -2.69
CA HIS A 192 -1.35 -11.07 -3.38
C HIS A 192 -0.02 -10.63 -3.99
N PHE A 193 0.12 -10.77 -5.30
CA PHE A 193 1.36 -10.51 -6.03
C PHE A 193 1.88 -9.08 -5.79
N GLY A 194 1.07 -8.06 -6.03
CA GLY A 194 1.50 -6.66 -5.89
C GLY A 194 2.00 -6.28 -4.48
N LEU A 195 1.46 -6.90 -3.43
CA LEU A 195 1.92 -6.69 -2.05
C LEU A 195 3.05 -7.66 -1.65
N ALA A 196 3.47 -8.55 -2.54
CA ALA A 196 4.35 -9.66 -2.22
C ALA A 196 3.90 -10.42 -0.96
N ALA A 197 2.58 -10.53 -0.74
CA ALA A 197 1.99 -11.10 0.45
C ALA A 197 1.48 -12.52 0.18
N LYS A 198 1.88 -13.47 1.03
CA LYS A 198 1.41 -14.86 0.95
C LYS A 198 -0.07 -15.00 1.33
N TYR A 199 -0.55 -14.14 2.22
CA TYR A 199 -1.91 -14.10 2.75
C TYR A 199 -2.41 -12.67 2.70
N TYR A 200 -3.60 -12.44 2.14
CA TYR A 200 -4.19 -11.11 2.16
C TYR A 200 -5.71 -11.15 2.06
N CYS A 201 -6.36 -10.32 2.83
CA CYS A 201 -7.80 -10.10 2.78
C CYS A 201 -8.10 -8.63 3.05
N HIS A 202 -9.33 -8.22 2.88
CA HIS A 202 -9.83 -6.92 3.34
C HIS A 202 -10.61 -7.11 4.64
N PHE A 203 -9.90 -7.35 5.75
CA PHE A 203 -10.48 -7.31 7.09
C PHE A 203 -10.80 -5.87 7.49
N THR A 204 -9.87 -4.96 7.19
CA THR A 204 -10.11 -3.52 7.27
C THR A 204 -10.26 -2.94 5.85
N SER A 205 -11.11 -1.91 5.69
CA SER A 205 -11.24 -1.21 4.41
C SER A 205 -9.98 -0.40 4.11
N PRO A 206 -9.34 -0.59 2.95
CA PRO A 206 -8.26 0.30 2.53
C PRO A 206 -8.81 1.73 2.38
N ILE A 207 -7.97 2.70 2.71
CA ILE A 207 -8.33 4.14 2.71
C ILE A 207 -8.58 4.68 1.30
N ARG A 208 -8.27 3.90 0.28
CA ARG A 208 -8.43 4.24 -1.15
C ARG A 208 -9.80 3.88 -1.69
#